data_db0ddbb7980780afe970fa0b0e57aa0f
#
_entry.id   db0ddbb7980780afe970fa0b0e57aa0f
#
_cell.length_a   1.000
_cell.length_b   1.000
_cell.length_c   1.000
_cell.angle_alpha   90.00
_cell.angle_beta   90.00
_cell.angle_gamma   90.00
#
_symmetry.space_group_name_H-M   'P 1'
#
loop_
_entity.id
_entity.type
_entity.pdbx_description
1 polymer ?
#
loop_
_entity_poly.entity_id
_entity_poly.type
_entity_poly.pdbx_seq_one_letter_code
_entity_poly.pdbx_strand_id
1 'polypeptide(L)'
;CIAVSGGLEVASDRLLKLINKGVSLEQVSRVTDHFTAAGIMVHAYLMYGFPSETAQETIDSLEVVRQLFLNGLVQSAFWHRFALTAHSPVGCHPEKYTVQITEKPFGGFARNDVDFEDTAGADHDIFGEGLRKSLYNYMRGAGFELPLHKWFDDPVPKTQIPPTYVARFLVDEQDCVQRDGHKKVYCLLALLPEVRYYDRNKKGKNVRTAEFLFRFRDGDARFQLKADWGKWLENLLIRLSDKNEKTVTLKDLEIEFKACHFGSFDQFIT
;
A
#
# COMPACT_ATOMS: atom_id res chain seq x y z
N CYS A 1 -15.77 2.76 -1.05
CA CYS A 1 -14.80 3.14 -0.03
C CYS A 1 -13.84 4.18 -0.62
N ILE A 2 -13.61 5.30 0.07
CA ILE A 2 -12.73 6.37 -0.40
C ILE A 2 -11.36 6.26 0.29
N ALA A 3 -11.35 5.85 1.54
CA ALA A 3 -10.15 5.70 2.34
C ALA A 3 -10.30 4.59 3.38
N VAL A 4 -9.19 4.01 3.75
CA VAL A 4 -9.05 3.07 4.86
C VAL A 4 -7.99 3.58 5.82
N SER A 5 -8.12 3.24 7.09
CA SER A 5 -7.07 3.47 8.08
C SER A 5 -6.70 2.16 8.76
N GLY A 6 -5.43 1.97 9.01
CA GLY A 6 -4.91 0.75 9.63
C GLY A 6 -3.68 1.00 10.49
N GLY A 7 -3.50 0.20 11.54
CA GLY A 7 -2.30 0.22 12.35
C GLY A 7 -1.20 -0.58 11.65
N LEU A 8 -0.21 0.08 11.06
CA LEU A 8 1.06 -0.54 10.74
C LEU A 8 1.86 -0.74 12.02
N GLU A 9 1.65 0.14 13.00
CA GLU A 9 2.30 0.24 14.31
C GLU A 9 3.80 0.53 14.13
N VAL A 10 4.62 -0.49 13.95
CA VAL A 10 6.07 -0.39 13.78
C VAL A 10 6.49 -0.99 12.44
N ALA A 11 7.42 -0.36 11.74
CA ALA A 11 7.93 -0.88 10.49
C ALA A 11 9.18 -1.78 10.71
N SER A 12 9.06 -2.71 11.67
CA SER A 12 10.05 -3.74 12.00
C SER A 12 9.35 -5.08 12.19
N ASP A 13 9.73 -6.09 11.39
CA ASP A 13 9.15 -7.44 11.49
C ASP A 13 9.40 -8.09 12.87
N ARG A 14 10.54 -7.74 13.55
CA ARG A 14 10.80 -8.20 14.91
C ARG A 14 9.78 -7.64 15.89
N LEU A 15 9.55 -6.34 15.83
CA LEU A 15 8.59 -5.67 16.72
C LEU A 15 7.15 -6.07 16.38
N LEU A 16 6.79 -6.22 15.10
CA LEU A 16 5.47 -6.73 14.69
C LEU A 16 5.19 -8.12 15.26
N LYS A 17 6.20 -9.00 15.31
CA LYS A 17 6.08 -10.30 15.98
C LYS A 17 5.94 -10.15 17.49
N LEU A 18 6.72 -9.27 18.11
CA LEU A 18 6.70 -9.05 19.57
C LEU A 18 5.34 -8.54 20.04
N ILE A 19 4.72 -7.62 19.31
CA ILE A 19 3.37 -7.11 19.60
C ILE A 19 2.26 -8.06 19.12
N ASN A 20 2.62 -9.20 18.52
CA ASN A 20 1.67 -10.17 17.97
C ASN A 20 0.68 -9.56 16.95
N LYS A 21 1.18 -8.68 16.08
CA LYS A 21 0.33 -7.96 15.11
C LYS A 21 -0.25 -8.88 14.02
N GLY A 22 0.41 -10.01 13.75
CA GLY A 22 -0.06 -11.00 12.77
C GLY A 22 0.13 -10.60 11.30
N VAL A 23 0.92 -9.57 11.02
CA VAL A 23 1.28 -9.13 9.67
C VAL A 23 2.78 -8.92 9.53
N SER A 24 3.29 -8.99 8.31
CA SER A 24 4.66 -8.63 7.94
C SER A 24 4.69 -7.34 7.11
N LEU A 25 5.87 -6.72 6.98
CA LEU A 25 6.06 -5.55 6.12
C LEU A 25 5.76 -5.85 4.64
N GLU A 26 6.05 -7.07 4.19
CA GLU A 26 5.67 -7.51 2.85
C GLU A 26 4.15 -7.50 2.67
N GLN A 27 3.40 -8.13 3.59
CA GLN A 27 1.94 -8.16 3.53
C GLN A 27 1.34 -6.76 3.58
N VAL A 28 1.86 -5.88 4.44
CA VAL A 28 1.42 -4.48 4.50
C VAL A 28 1.67 -3.78 3.17
N SER A 29 2.86 -3.91 2.59
CA SER A 29 3.20 -3.29 1.32
C SER A 29 2.28 -3.75 0.18
N ARG A 30 2.04 -5.05 0.05
CA ARG A 30 1.14 -5.61 -0.97
C ARG A 30 -0.32 -5.18 -0.78
N VAL A 31 -0.82 -5.20 0.46
CA VAL A 31 -2.20 -4.80 0.77
C VAL A 31 -2.42 -3.32 0.51
N THR A 32 -1.48 -2.46 0.88
CA THR A 32 -1.58 -1.01 0.62
C THR A 32 -1.47 -0.70 -0.87
N ASP A 33 -0.67 -1.44 -1.63
CA ASP A 33 -0.58 -1.35 -3.08
C ASP A 33 -1.94 -1.68 -3.73
N HIS A 34 -2.57 -2.77 -3.33
CA HIS A 34 -3.90 -3.14 -3.84
C HIS A 34 -4.97 -2.09 -3.52
N PHE A 35 -4.95 -1.48 -2.32
CA PHE A 35 -5.87 -0.40 -2.00
C PHE A 35 -5.63 0.83 -2.88
N THR A 36 -4.38 1.23 -3.05
CA THR A 36 -4.00 2.38 -3.86
C THR A 36 -4.32 2.16 -5.34
N ALA A 37 -4.03 0.96 -5.87
CA ALA A 37 -4.40 0.58 -7.23
C ALA A 37 -5.92 0.61 -7.47
N ALA A 38 -6.71 0.33 -6.41
CA ALA A 38 -8.17 0.46 -6.44
C ALA A 38 -8.67 1.90 -6.22
N GLY A 39 -7.79 2.89 -6.13
CA GLY A 39 -8.13 4.29 -5.87
C GLY A 39 -8.59 4.58 -4.45
N ILE A 40 -8.23 3.73 -3.48
CA ILE A 40 -8.58 3.86 -2.07
C ILE A 40 -7.36 4.42 -1.33
N MET A 41 -7.52 5.58 -0.70
CA MET A 41 -6.46 6.18 0.11
C MET A 41 -6.18 5.38 1.39
N VAL A 42 -4.91 5.29 1.77
CA VAL A 42 -4.48 4.59 2.97
C VAL A 42 -3.92 5.59 3.99
N HIS A 43 -4.46 5.52 5.20
CA HIS A 43 -3.91 6.20 6.39
C HIS A 43 -3.28 5.17 7.32
N ALA A 44 -2.00 5.35 7.67
CA ALA A 44 -1.28 4.45 8.56
C ALA A 44 -1.10 5.06 9.96
N TYR A 45 -1.51 4.31 10.99
CA TYR A 45 -1.10 4.59 12.36
C TYR A 45 0.26 3.95 12.61
N LEU A 46 1.20 4.76 13.08
CA LEU A 46 2.58 4.38 13.36
C LEU A 46 2.89 4.61 14.83
N MET A 47 3.75 3.78 15.39
CA MET A 47 4.18 3.87 16.77
C MET A 47 5.71 3.80 16.85
N TYR A 48 6.29 4.49 17.80
CA TYR A 48 7.70 4.41 18.16
C TYR A 48 7.84 4.35 19.68
N GLY A 49 8.97 3.87 20.17
CA GLY A 49 9.22 3.73 21.59
C GLY A 49 8.53 2.52 22.22
N PHE A 50 8.25 1.48 21.45
CA PHE A 50 7.79 0.22 22.01
C PHE A 50 8.92 -0.41 22.84
N PRO A 51 8.62 -1.06 23.99
CA PRO A 51 9.62 -1.68 24.82
C PRO A 51 10.60 -2.55 24.04
N SER A 52 11.90 -2.40 24.32
CA SER A 52 13.04 -3.00 23.63
C SER A 52 13.28 -2.52 22.17
N GLU A 53 12.56 -1.53 21.70
CA GLU A 53 12.87 -0.92 20.40
C GLU A 53 14.22 -0.19 20.49
N THR A 54 15.06 -0.44 19.52
CA THR A 54 16.39 0.19 19.42
C THR A 54 16.33 1.46 18.58
N ALA A 55 17.29 2.37 18.78
CA ALA A 55 17.47 3.54 17.92
C ALA A 55 17.60 3.17 16.43
N GLN A 56 18.26 2.04 16.13
CA GLN A 56 18.39 1.53 14.77
C GLN A 56 17.03 1.16 14.18
N GLU A 57 16.18 0.47 14.95
CA GLU A 57 14.85 0.06 14.47
C GLU A 57 13.94 1.27 14.25
N THR A 58 14.02 2.30 15.08
CA THR A 58 13.26 3.55 14.86
C THR A 58 13.66 4.22 13.54
N ILE A 59 14.96 4.31 13.25
CA ILE A 59 15.45 4.90 11.99
C ILE A 59 15.15 4.01 10.78
N ASP A 60 15.27 2.70 10.93
CA ASP A 60 14.91 1.75 9.89
C ASP A 60 13.40 1.77 9.62
N SER A 61 12.56 1.92 10.65
CA SER A 61 11.11 2.13 10.51
C SER A 61 10.81 3.41 9.74
N LEU A 62 11.51 4.51 10.02
CA LEU A 62 11.35 5.76 9.27
C LEU A 62 11.71 5.58 7.79
N GLU A 63 12.78 4.82 7.47
CA GLU A 63 13.14 4.53 6.07
C GLU A 63 12.06 3.72 5.37
N VAL A 64 11.52 2.69 5.99
CA VAL A 64 10.41 1.91 5.42
C VAL A 64 9.21 2.82 5.16
N VAL A 65 8.84 3.66 6.12
CA VAL A 65 7.73 4.63 5.96
C VAL A 65 8.01 5.60 4.81
N ARG A 66 9.25 6.14 4.71
CA ARG A 66 9.65 6.98 3.56
C ARG A 66 9.43 6.27 2.23
N GLN A 67 9.80 4.99 2.14
CA GLN A 67 9.62 4.20 0.92
C GLN A 67 8.14 3.89 0.64
N LEU A 68 7.31 3.66 1.65
CA LEU A 68 5.86 3.49 1.47
C LEU A 68 5.23 4.75 0.86
N PHE A 69 5.60 5.94 1.33
CA PHE A 69 5.14 7.20 0.74
C PHE A 69 5.70 7.42 -0.66
N LEU A 70 7.00 7.17 -0.87
CA LEU A 70 7.68 7.34 -2.16
C LEU A 70 7.05 6.47 -3.26
N ASN A 71 6.62 5.25 -2.91
CA ASN A 71 5.93 4.34 -3.83
C ASN A 71 4.41 4.59 -3.89
N GLY A 72 3.89 5.62 -3.22
CA GLY A 72 2.47 5.97 -3.25
C GLY A 72 1.54 5.01 -2.52
N LEU A 73 2.07 4.11 -1.68
CA LEU A 73 1.30 3.07 -0.97
C LEU A 73 0.53 3.60 0.25
N VAL A 74 0.98 4.73 0.79
CA VAL A 74 0.37 5.42 1.92
C VAL A 74 0.25 6.90 1.57
N GLN A 75 -0.90 7.51 1.80
CA GLN A 75 -1.17 8.92 1.51
C GLN A 75 -1.12 9.78 2.76
N SER A 76 -1.34 9.19 3.92
CA SER A 76 -1.22 9.89 5.20
C SER A 76 -0.86 8.93 6.32
N ALA A 77 -0.22 9.45 7.37
CA ALA A 77 0.11 8.66 8.54
C ALA A 77 0.26 9.56 9.78
N PHE A 78 0.34 8.92 10.93
CA PHE A 78 0.59 9.59 12.20
C PHE A 78 1.48 8.74 13.11
N TRP A 79 2.52 9.35 13.70
CA TRP A 79 3.38 8.72 14.70
C TRP A 79 2.86 8.96 16.12
N HIS A 80 2.64 7.87 16.84
CA HIS A 80 2.36 7.88 18.28
C HIS A 80 3.58 7.40 19.04
N ARG A 81 3.90 8.05 20.17
CA ARG A 81 4.79 7.44 21.14
C ARG A 81 4.04 6.32 21.86
N PHE A 82 4.70 5.20 22.10
CA PHE A 82 4.13 4.11 22.89
C PHE A 82 3.77 4.63 24.30
N ALA A 83 2.55 4.30 24.72
CA ALA A 83 2.07 4.53 26.07
C ALA A 83 1.67 3.18 26.68
N LEU A 84 2.23 2.87 27.85
CA LEU A 84 1.88 1.65 28.56
C LEU A 84 0.53 1.84 29.24
N THR A 85 -0.41 0.95 28.92
CA THR A 85 -1.70 0.93 29.61
C THR A 85 -1.79 -0.26 30.55
N ALA A 86 -2.40 -0.05 31.72
CA ALA A 86 -2.45 -1.03 32.82
C ALA A 86 -3.02 -2.40 32.40
N HIS A 87 -3.98 -2.41 31.47
CA HIS A 87 -4.67 -3.61 31.02
C HIS A 87 -4.17 -4.17 29.67
N SER A 88 -3.12 -3.54 29.11
CA SER A 88 -2.49 -4.07 27.90
C SER A 88 -1.68 -5.34 28.21
N PRO A 89 -1.37 -6.16 27.20
CA PRO A 89 -0.46 -7.31 27.37
C PRO A 89 0.88 -6.92 28.02
N VAL A 90 1.42 -5.74 27.70
CA VAL A 90 2.65 -5.20 28.29
C VAL A 90 2.44 -4.84 29.77
N GLY A 91 1.32 -4.19 30.09
CA GLY A 91 0.97 -3.82 31.47
C GLY A 91 0.69 -5.01 32.38
N CYS A 92 0.06 -6.07 31.82
CA CYS A 92 -0.22 -7.29 32.55
C CYS A 92 1.01 -8.20 32.74
N HIS A 93 1.99 -8.11 31.82
CA HIS A 93 3.17 -8.98 31.79
C HIS A 93 4.46 -8.19 31.49
N PRO A 94 4.78 -7.15 32.30
CA PRO A 94 5.91 -6.26 32.02
C PRO A 94 7.25 -6.98 31.95
N GLU A 95 7.40 -8.08 32.69
CA GLU A 95 8.59 -8.91 32.69
C GLU A 95 8.91 -9.55 31.32
N LYS A 96 7.91 -9.77 30.48
CA LYS A 96 8.08 -10.32 29.12
C LYS A 96 8.62 -9.30 28.14
N TYR A 97 8.49 -8.02 28.47
CA TYR A 97 8.82 -6.90 27.59
C TYR A 97 9.99 -6.06 28.11
N THR A 98 10.73 -6.54 29.12
CA THR A 98 11.85 -5.82 29.75
C THR A 98 11.48 -4.46 30.35
N VAL A 99 10.25 -4.34 30.81
CA VAL A 99 9.67 -3.12 31.35
C VAL A 99 9.62 -3.19 32.87
N GLN A 100 9.99 -2.08 33.55
CA GLN A 100 9.77 -1.88 34.96
C GLN A 100 8.71 -0.79 35.17
N ILE A 101 7.60 -1.15 35.82
CA ILE A 101 6.57 -0.18 36.18
C ILE A 101 7.09 0.64 37.36
N THR A 102 7.19 1.96 37.19
CA THR A 102 7.73 2.88 38.19
C THR A 102 6.67 3.42 39.16
N GLU A 103 5.42 3.52 38.71
CA GLU A 103 4.30 3.89 39.54
C GLU A 103 3.36 2.71 39.81
N LYS A 104 2.80 2.64 41.01
CA LYS A 104 1.71 1.71 41.29
C LYS A 104 0.51 2.07 40.44
N PRO A 105 -0.12 1.09 39.75
CA PRO A 105 -1.31 1.34 39.01
C PRO A 105 -2.35 2.05 39.86
N PHE A 106 -2.83 3.19 39.41
CA PHE A 106 -3.91 3.90 40.08
C PHE A 106 -5.18 3.06 39.98
N GLY A 107 -5.71 2.61 41.12
CA GLY A 107 -6.91 1.77 41.19
C GLY A 107 -8.22 2.48 40.84
N GLY A 108 -8.15 3.65 40.20
CA GLY A 108 -9.30 4.47 39.81
C GLY A 108 -9.67 4.32 38.31
N PHE A 109 -10.91 4.67 38.03
CA PHE A 109 -11.49 4.56 36.69
C PHE A 109 -10.87 5.50 35.64
N ALA A 110 -10.15 6.53 36.05
CA ALA A 110 -9.78 7.66 35.18
C ALA A 110 -8.32 7.68 34.72
N ARG A 111 -7.44 6.81 35.21
CA ARG A 111 -6.02 6.80 34.83
C ARG A 111 -5.61 5.40 34.41
N ASN A 112 -5.53 5.17 33.09
CA ASN A 112 -5.16 3.88 32.51
C ASN A 112 -3.68 3.82 32.13
N ASP A 113 -3.03 4.96 31.86
CA ASP A 113 -1.62 5.05 31.50
C ASP A 113 -0.75 4.89 32.73
N VAL A 114 0.30 4.13 32.59
CA VAL A 114 1.23 3.75 33.68
C VAL A 114 2.64 4.16 33.29
N ASP A 115 3.32 4.84 34.21
CA ASP A 115 4.71 5.22 34.00
C ASP A 115 5.62 4.01 34.14
N PHE A 116 6.57 3.90 33.22
CA PHE A 116 7.47 2.76 33.13
C PHE A 116 8.88 3.15 32.67
N GLU A 117 9.84 2.32 33.00
CA GLU A 117 11.20 2.36 32.44
C GLU A 117 11.43 1.15 31.54
N ASP A 118 11.93 1.41 30.35
CA ASP A 118 12.42 0.36 29.43
C ASP A 118 13.93 0.17 29.68
N THR A 119 14.30 -0.97 30.24
CA THR A 119 15.69 -1.26 30.58
C THR A 119 16.55 -1.70 29.38
N ALA A 120 15.94 -1.95 28.24
CA ALA A 120 16.61 -2.48 27.06
C ALA A 120 16.46 -1.59 25.82
N GLY A 121 15.59 -0.59 25.84
CA GLY A 121 15.31 0.31 24.73
C GLY A 121 16.28 1.50 24.64
N ALA A 122 16.02 2.33 23.63
CA ALA A 122 16.73 3.59 23.44
C ALA A 122 16.02 4.75 24.16
N ASP A 123 16.71 5.88 24.28
CA ASP A 123 16.05 7.14 24.63
C ASP A 123 15.21 7.60 23.45
N HIS A 124 13.89 7.39 23.54
CA HIS A 124 12.95 7.70 22.48
C HIS A 124 12.51 9.16 22.44
N ASP A 125 12.89 10.00 23.41
CA ASP A 125 12.54 11.41 23.45
C ASP A 125 13.18 12.18 22.30
N ILE A 126 14.35 11.75 21.84
CA ILE A 126 15.09 12.38 20.75
C ILE A 126 14.44 12.19 19.36
N PHE A 127 13.54 11.21 19.19
CA PHE A 127 13.00 10.86 17.85
C PHE A 127 11.72 11.60 17.47
N GLY A 128 10.89 11.97 18.45
CA GLY A 128 9.51 12.43 18.20
C GLY A 128 9.40 13.57 17.21
N GLU A 129 10.22 14.60 17.38
CA GLU A 129 10.17 15.79 16.53
C GLU A 129 10.65 15.49 15.11
N GLY A 130 11.74 14.73 14.94
CA GLY A 130 12.25 14.33 13.64
C GLY A 130 11.28 13.43 12.87
N LEU A 131 10.67 12.46 13.54
CA LEU A 131 9.64 11.60 12.97
C LEU A 131 8.42 12.42 12.51
N ARG A 132 7.98 13.40 13.30
CA ARG A 132 6.86 14.28 12.96
C ARG A 132 7.20 15.18 11.78
N LYS A 133 8.37 15.82 11.77
CA LYS A 133 8.83 16.70 10.69
C LYS A 133 8.94 15.95 9.36
N SER A 134 9.57 14.78 9.36
CA SER A 134 9.75 13.96 8.17
C SER A 134 8.40 13.53 7.58
N LEU A 135 7.51 13.02 8.41
CA LEU A 135 6.19 12.55 7.99
C LEU A 135 5.34 13.69 7.41
N TYR A 136 5.37 14.88 8.02
CA TYR A 136 4.67 16.06 7.52
C TYR A 136 5.12 16.45 6.10
N ASN A 137 6.40 16.31 5.80
CA ASN A 137 6.95 16.56 4.48
C ASN A 137 6.59 15.45 3.50
N TYR A 138 6.69 14.17 3.88
CA TYR A 138 6.33 13.04 3.02
C TYR A 138 4.87 13.07 2.57
N MET A 139 3.95 13.42 3.48
CA MET A 139 2.54 13.63 3.13
C MET A 139 2.30 14.74 2.08
N ARG A 140 3.29 15.60 1.85
CA ARG A 140 3.26 16.68 0.84
C ARG A 140 4.14 16.39 -0.37
N GLY A 141 4.64 15.18 -0.49
CA GLY A 141 5.53 14.79 -1.58
C GLY A 141 6.92 15.42 -1.51
N ALA A 142 7.39 15.86 -0.34
CA ALA A 142 8.65 16.57 -0.17
C ALA A 142 9.62 15.84 0.76
N GLY A 143 10.91 16.08 0.59
CA GLY A 143 11.97 15.63 1.49
C GLY A 143 12.38 14.16 1.33
N PHE A 144 11.95 13.49 0.29
CA PHE A 144 12.34 12.10 0.02
C PHE A 144 13.83 11.92 -0.27
N GLU A 145 14.48 12.95 -0.83
CA GLU A 145 15.92 12.95 -1.11
C GLU A 145 16.77 13.31 0.13
N LEU A 146 16.14 13.81 1.20
CA LEU A 146 16.85 14.25 2.38
C LEU A 146 17.36 13.05 3.17
N PRO A 147 18.66 12.96 3.49
CA PRO A 147 19.16 11.91 4.37
C PRO A 147 18.43 11.92 5.72
N LEU A 148 18.05 10.76 6.23
CA LEU A 148 17.17 10.64 7.41
C LEU A 148 17.68 11.41 8.65
N HIS A 149 19.01 11.37 8.89
CA HIS A 149 19.61 12.08 10.03
C HIS A 149 19.40 13.60 10.02
N LYS A 150 19.03 14.19 8.87
CA LYS A 150 18.73 15.62 8.78
C LYS A 150 17.38 16.03 9.36
N TRP A 151 16.54 15.05 9.67
CA TRP A 151 15.28 15.31 10.36
C TRP A 151 15.42 15.47 11.85
N PHE A 152 16.55 15.04 12.43
CA PHE A 152 16.79 14.99 13.87
C PHE A 152 17.85 16.02 14.28
N ASP A 153 17.66 16.59 15.44
CA ASP A 153 18.63 17.52 16.03
C ASP A 153 19.76 16.74 16.75
N ASP A 154 19.44 15.55 17.27
CA ASP A 154 20.38 14.64 17.93
C ASP A 154 21.03 13.67 16.91
N PRO A 155 22.23 13.14 17.22
CA PRO A 155 22.85 12.11 16.43
C PRO A 155 22.03 10.81 16.40
N VAL A 156 21.69 10.35 15.19
CA VAL A 156 20.94 9.09 14.98
C VAL A 156 21.74 8.14 14.10
N PRO A 157 21.52 6.82 14.20
CA PRO A 157 22.20 5.86 13.35
C PRO A 157 21.79 6.03 11.88
N LYS A 158 22.65 5.52 10.97
CA LYS A 158 22.27 5.40 9.56
C LYS A 158 21.34 4.22 9.38
N THR A 159 20.36 4.37 8.51
CA THR A 159 19.48 3.24 8.18
C THR A 159 20.26 2.07 7.57
N GLN A 160 19.84 0.86 7.91
CA GLN A 160 20.31 -0.41 7.33
C GLN A 160 19.35 -0.93 6.26
N ILE A 161 18.21 -0.28 6.08
CA ILE A 161 17.21 -0.66 5.08
C ILE A 161 17.69 -0.28 3.67
N PRO A 162 17.75 -1.22 2.72
CA PRO A 162 18.09 -0.92 1.33
C PRO A 162 17.11 0.06 0.69
N PRO A 163 17.56 0.95 -0.24
CA PRO A 163 16.70 1.93 -0.90
C PRO A 163 15.51 1.34 -1.67
N THR A 164 15.58 0.06 -2.03
CA THR A 164 14.55 -0.66 -2.78
C THR A 164 13.81 -1.70 -1.92
N TYR A 165 13.86 -1.56 -0.59
CA TYR A 165 13.31 -2.55 0.32
C TYR A 165 11.81 -2.78 0.13
N VAL A 166 11.02 -1.72 0.05
CA VAL A 166 9.58 -1.80 -0.20
C VAL A 166 9.31 -2.19 -1.65
N ALA A 167 10.01 -1.58 -2.60
CA ALA A 167 9.81 -1.84 -4.02
C ALA A 167 9.98 -3.33 -4.38
N ARG A 168 10.85 -4.07 -3.71
CA ARG A 168 11.03 -5.52 -3.94
C ARG A 168 9.79 -6.35 -3.64
N PHE A 169 8.90 -5.88 -2.76
CA PHE A 169 7.64 -6.56 -2.46
C PHE A 169 6.54 -6.27 -3.50
N LEU A 170 6.74 -5.22 -4.30
CA LEU A 170 5.81 -4.78 -5.34
C LEU A 170 6.18 -5.35 -6.72
N VAL A 171 7.42 -5.81 -6.88
CA VAL A 171 7.80 -6.59 -8.05
C VAL A 171 7.09 -7.93 -7.90
N ASP A 172 6.06 -8.16 -8.70
CA ASP A 172 5.51 -9.48 -8.90
C ASP A 172 6.66 -10.39 -9.35
N GLU A 173 7.19 -11.23 -8.45
CA GLU A 173 7.64 -12.54 -8.89
C GLU A 173 6.41 -13.10 -9.57
N GLN A 174 6.45 -13.18 -10.91
CA GLN A 174 5.36 -13.69 -11.73
C GLN A 174 4.32 -14.42 -10.88
N ASP A 175 3.49 -13.63 -10.20
CA ASP A 175 2.29 -14.15 -9.64
C ASP A 175 1.55 -14.67 -10.89
N CYS A 176 1.82 -15.93 -11.16
CA CYS A 176 0.73 -16.81 -11.50
C CYS A 176 -0.26 -16.67 -10.32
N VAL A 177 -0.89 -15.51 -10.16
CA VAL A 177 -2.23 -15.46 -9.66
C VAL A 177 -2.91 -16.47 -10.54
N GLN A 178 -3.15 -17.66 -9.97
CA GLN A 178 -4.16 -18.55 -10.54
C GLN A 178 -5.40 -17.66 -10.52
N ARG A 179 -5.55 -16.91 -11.61
CA ARG A 179 -6.70 -16.04 -11.79
C ARG A 179 -7.86 -16.99 -11.69
N ASP A 180 -8.61 -16.85 -10.61
CA ASP A 180 -9.78 -17.68 -10.42
C ASP A 180 -10.68 -17.43 -11.64
N GLY A 181 -10.59 -18.33 -12.62
CA GLY A 181 -11.33 -18.23 -13.87
C GLY A 181 -12.84 -18.16 -13.66
N HIS A 182 -13.31 -18.50 -12.46
CA HIS A 182 -14.72 -18.43 -12.08
C HIS A 182 -15.13 -17.04 -11.55
N LYS A 183 -14.17 -16.11 -11.35
CA LYS A 183 -14.52 -14.73 -10.94
C LYS A 183 -15.33 -14.05 -12.03
N LYS A 184 -16.40 -13.42 -11.60
CA LYS A 184 -17.29 -12.63 -12.45
C LYS A 184 -16.60 -11.32 -12.84
N VAL A 185 -16.73 -10.94 -14.10
CA VAL A 185 -16.22 -9.69 -14.64
C VAL A 185 -17.35 -8.67 -14.70
N TYR A 186 -17.07 -7.46 -14.26
CA TYR A 186 -18.03 -6.36 -14.23
C TYR A 186 -17.46 -5.13 -14.94
N CYS A 187 -18.31 -4.41 -15.65
CA CYS A 187 -18.01 -3.07 -16.14
C CYS A 187 -18.59 -2.03 -15.18
N LEU A 188 -17.71 -1.24 -14.54
CA LEU A 188 -18.10 -0.19 -13.60
C LEU A 188 -18.17 1.19 -14.24
N LEU A 189 -18.13 1.28 -15.57
CA LEU A 189 -18.18 2.54 -16.28
C LEU A 189 -19.60 3.12 -16.26
N ALA A 190 -19.70 4.40 -15.90
CA ALA A 190 -20.96 5.15 -15.98
C ALA A 190 -21.38 5.41 -17.44
N LEU A 191 -20.41 5.56 -18.33
CA LEU A 191 -20.56 5.75 -19.77
C LEU A 191 -19.59 4.85 -20.53
N LEU A 192 -20.04 4.29 -21.65
CA LEU A 192 -19.14 3.56 -22.55
C LEU A 192 -18.14 4.54 -23.19
N PRO A 193 -16.90 4.08 -23.48
CA PRO A 193 -15.91 4.92 -24.15
C PRO A 193 -16.33 5.28 -25.58
N GLU A 194 -15.88 6.44 -26.04
CA GLU A 194 -15.90 6.75 -27.47
C GLU A 194 -14.81 5.92 -28.15
N VAL A 195 -15.18 5.19 -29.22
CA VAL A 195 -14.24 4.35 -29.97
C VAL A 195 -14.09 4.90 -31.38
N ARG A 196 -12.84 5.11 -31.83
CA ARG A 196 -12.51 5.57 -33.16
C ARG A 196 -11.57 4.59 -33.85
N TYR A 197 -11.86 4.24 -35.10
CA TYR A 197 -11.02 3.39 -35.89
C TYR A 197 -10.33 4.21 -36.99
N TYR A 198 -9.01 4.05 -37.09
CA TYR A 198 -8.22 4.73 -38.13
C TYR A 198 -7.00 3.90 -38.54
N ASP A 199 -6.46 4.21 -39.72
CA ASP A 199 -5.26 3.57 -40.23
C ASP A 199 -4.03 4.40 -39.82
N ARG A 200 -3.04 3.73 -39.19
CA ARG A 200 -1.78 4.32 -38.77
C ARG A 200 -0.63 3.66 -39.54
N ASN A 201 0.25 4.47 -40.09
CA ASN A 201 1.49 3.97 -40.67
C ASN A 201 2.51 3.72 -39.54
N LYS A 202 2.89 2.47 -39.30
CA LYS A 202 3.90 2.05 -38.36
C LYS A 202 5.01 1.33 -39.08
N LYS A 203 6.20 1.94 -39.23
CA LYS A 203 7.36 1.37 -39.94
C LYS A 203 7.04 0.93 -41.37
N GLY A 204 6.34 1.74 -42.15
CA GLY A 204 5.99 1.44 -43.53
C GLY A 204 4.83 0.45 -43.72
N LYS A 205 4.18 -0.01 -42.66
CA LYS A 205 2.98 -0.85 -42.73
C LYS A 205 1.77 -0.09 -42.19
N ASN A 206 0.68 -0.12 -42.96
CA ASN A 206 -0.60 0.41 -42.50
C ASN A 206 -1.19 -0.56 -41.47
N VAL A 207 -1.36 -0.12 -40.23
CA VAL A 207 -1.98 -0.89 -39.16
C VAL A 207 -3.27 -0.21 -38.78
N ARG A 208 -4.39 -0.91 -38.92
CA ARG A 208 -5.69 -0.42 -38.47
C ARG A 208 -5.77 -0.47 -36.95
N THR A 209 -6.08 0.68 -36.34
CA THR A 209 -6.00 0.90 -34.92
C THR A 209 -7.35 1.35 -34.40
N ALA A 210 -7.75 0.85 -33.21
CA ALA A 210 -8.88 1.34 -32.44
C ALA A 210 -8.35 2.23 -31.31
N GLU A 211 -8.87 3.42 -31.16
CA GLU A 211 -8.60 4.34 -30.07
C GLU A 211 -9.82 4.44 -29.18
N PHE A 212 -9.64 4.21 -27.90
CA PHE A 212 -10.64 4.31 -26.86
C PHE A 212 -10.43 5.60 -26.07
N LEU A 213 -11.47 6.39 -25.92
CA LEU A 213 -11.50 7.58 -25.06
C LEU A 213 -12.49 7.33 -23.92
N PHE A 214 -11.95 7.19 -22.73
CA PHE A 214 -12.72 7.12 -21.47
C PHE A 214 -12.79 8.50 -20.84
N ARG A 215 -13.98 8.92 -20.49
CA ARG A 215 -14.20 10.20 -19.81
C ARG A 215 -14.50 9.95 -18.34
N PHE A 216 -13.63 10.44 -17.48
CA PHE A 216 -13.79 10.40 -16.05
C PHE A 216 -13.98 11.80 -15.48
N ARG A 217 -14.46 11.89 -14.25
CA ARG A 217 -14.66 13.17 -13.58
C ARG A 217 -13.37 13.99 -13.46
N ASP A 218 -12.23 13.30 -13.28
CA ASP A 218 -10.93 13.91 -13.00
C ASP A 218 -10.02 13.98 -14.24
N GLY A 219 -10.55 13.68 -15.43
CA GLY A 219 -9.83 13.76 -16.69
C GLY A 219 -10.13 12.61 -17.65
N ASP A 220 -9.64 12.72 -18.87
CA ASP A 220 -9.84 11.72 -19.92
C ASP A 220 -8.66 10.75 -19.98
N ALA A 221 -8.94 9.44 -20.11
CA ALA A 221 -7.93 8.42 -20.42
C ALA A 221 -8.07 7.93 -21.86
N ARG A 222 -6.95 7.80 -22.57
CA ARG A 222 -6.90 7.30 -23.95
C ARG A 222 -5.94 6.14 -24.06
N PHE A 223 -6.33 5.11 -24.79
CA PHE A 223 -5.42 4.05 -25.18
C PHE A 223 -5.75 3.52 -26.56
N GLN A 224 -4.79 2.84 -27.19
CA GLN A 224 -4.88 2.35 -28.55
C GLN A 224 -4.61 0.86 -28.61
N LEU A 225 -5.43 0.14 -29.37
CA LEU A 225 -5.32 -1.29 -29.62
C LEU A 225 -5.29 -1.57 -31.12
N LYS A 226 -4.85 -2.78 -31.53
CA LYS A 226 -5.12 -3.28 -32.87
C LYS A 226 -6.65 -3.31 -33.09
N ALA A 227 -7.11 -2.99 -34.29
CA ALA A 227 -8.53 -2.85 -34.57
C ALA A 227 -9.37 -4.09 -34.21
N ASP A 228 -8.83 -5.31 -34.43
CA ASP A 228 -9.54 -6.54 -34.08
C ASP A 228 -9.72 -6.70 -32.56
N TRP A 229 -8.68 -6.40 -31.78
CA TRP A 229 -8.74 -6.38 -30.32
C TRP A 229 -9.69 -5.29 -29.82
N GLY A 230 -9.63 -4.13 -30.49
CA GLY A 230 -10.52 -3.01 -30.18
C GLY A 230 -11.97 -3.38 -30.39
N LYS A 231 -12.30 -4.03 -31.50
CA LYS A 231 -13.67 -4.47 -31.82
C LYS A 231 -14.18 -5.50 -30.79
N TRP A 232 -13.32 -6.43 -30.40
CA TRP A 232 -13.66 -7.41 -29.36
C TRP A 232 -13.92 -6.72 -28.00
N LEU A 233 -13.02 -5.79 -27.59
CA LEU A 233 -13.19 -5.05 -26.32
C LEU A 233 -14.44 -4.17 -26.33
N GLU A 234 -14.72 -3.48 -27.42
CA GLU A 234 -15.93 -2.64 -27.58
C GLU A 234 -17.19 -3.48 -27.38
N ASN A 235 -17.28 -4.66 -28.06
CA ASN A 235 -18.39 -5.58 -27.89
C ASN A 235 -18.50 -6.12 -26.46
N LEU A 236 -17.37 -6.42 -25.82
CA LEU A 236 -17.34 -6.87 -24.43
C LEU A 236 -17.88 -5.80 -23.49
N LEU A 237 -17.45 -4.53 -23.63
CA LEU A 237 -17.92 -3.43 -22.80
C LEU A 237 -19.43 -3.18 -22.97
N ILE A 238 -19.95 -3.31 -24.20
CA ILE A 238 -21.40 -3.22 -24.47
C ILE A 238 -22.14 -4.33 -23.73
N ARG A 239 -21.69 -5.59 -23.85
CA ARG A 239 -22.30 -6.73 -23.15
C ARG A 239 -22.28 -6.58 -21.64
N LEU A 240 -21.14 -6.17 -21.07
CA LEU A 240 -20.99 -5.98 -19.62
C LEU A 240 -21.80 -4.79 -19.10
N SER A 241 -22.21 -3.85 -19.94
CA SER A 241 -23.07 -2.73 -19.58
C SER A 241 -24.55 -3.08 -19.58
N ASP A 242 -24.96 -4.16 -20.26
CA ASP A 242 -26.35 -4.63 -20.27
C ASP A 242 -26.65 -5.43 -19.01
N LYS A 243 -27.56 -4.90 -18.18
CA LYS A 243 -27.98 -5.52 -16.91
C LYS A 243 -28.74 -6.84 -17.09
N ASN A 244 -29.20 -7.14 -18.29
CA ASN A 244 -29.97 -8.34 -18.62
C ASN A 244 -29.12 -9.47 -19.19
N GLU A 245 -27.84 -9.23 -19.49
CA GLU A 245 -26.95 -10.28 -20.01
C GLU A 245 -26.47 -11.25 -18.91
N LYS A 246 -26.15 -12.47 -19.35
CA LYS A 246 -25.56 -13.50 -18.47
C LYS A 246 -24.25 -13.01 -17.88
N THR A 247 -24.04 -13.33 -16.63
CA THR A 247 -22.77 -13.09 -15.95
C THR A 247 -21.61 -13.69 -16.74
N VAL A 248 -20.64 -12.89 -17.10
CA VAL A 248 -19.41 -13.30 -17.80
C VAL A 248 -18.32 -13.55 -16.75
N THR A 249 -17.64 -14.69 -16.87
CA THR A 249 -16.48 -15.00 -16.02
C THR A 249 -15.18 -14.70 -16.75
N LEU A 250 -14.08 -14.58 -16.01
CA LEU A 250 -12.75 -14.39 -16.60
C LEU A 250 -12.37 -15.55 -17.52
N LYS A 251 -12.78 -16.78 -17.19
CA LYS A 251 -12.56 -17.98 -17.98
C LYS A 251 -13.30 -17.92 -19.32
N ASP A 252 -14.54 -17.41 -19.32
CA ASP A 252 -15.32 -17.23 -20.54
C ASP A 252 -14.62 -16.25 -21.48
N LEU A 253 -14.08 -15.15 -20.94
CA LEU A 253 -13.32 -14.16 -21.71
C LEU A 253 -12.03 -14.74 -22.30
N GLU A 254 -11.30 -15.53 -21.52
CA GLU A 254 -10.09 -16.20 -21.99
C GLU A 254 -10.37 -17.16 -23.15
N ILE A 255 -11.44 -17.94 -23.05
CA ILE A 255 -11.88 -18.87 -24.10
C ILE A 255 -12.27 -18.09 -25.35
N GLU A 256 -13.07 -17.04 -25.20
CA GLU A 256 -13.52 -16.18 -26.31
C GLU A 256 -12.33 -15.49 -27.00
N PHE A 257 -11.38 -14.94 -26.24
CA PHE A 257 -10.19 -14.29 -26.76
C PHE A 257 -9.30 -15.26 -27.56
N LYS A 258 -9.12 -16.48 -27.05
CA LYS A 258 -8.39 -17.55 -27.74
C LYS A 258 -9.09 -17.98 -29.03
N ALA A 259 -10.40 -18.08 -29.00
CA ALA A 259 -11.20 -18.42 -30.20
C ALA A 259 -11.07 -17.37 -31.32
N CYS A 260 -10.81 -16.12 -30.99
CA CYS A 260 -10.53 -15.04 -31.92
C CYS A 260 -9.09 -15.08 -32.50
N HIS A 261 -8.24 -16.00 -32.08
CA HIS A 261 -6.83 -16.14 -32.51
C HIS A 261 -5.98 -14.88 -32.21
N PHE A 262 -6.29 -14.15 -31.15
CA PHE A 262 -5.61 -12.90 -30.81
C PHE A 262 -4.25 -13.09 -30.09
N GLY A 263 -3.86 -14.32 -29.76
CA GLY A 263 -2.64 -14.64 -29.05
C GLY A 263 -2.88 -14.86 -27.54
N SER A 264 -1.94 -14.43 -26.72
CA SER A 264 -2.04 -14.62 -25.27
C SER A 264 -3.02 -13.63 -24.64
N PHE A 265 -3.99 -14.12 -23.89
CA PHE A 265 -4.93 -13.32 -23.13
C PHE A 265 -4.22 -12.54 -22.02
N ASP A 266 -3.17 -13.13 -21.42
CA ASP A 266 -2.36 -12.47 -20.39
C ASP A 266 -1.67 -11.20 -20.90
N GLN A 267 -1.21 -11.21 -22.16
CA GLN A 267 -0.63 -10.01 -22.80
C GLN A 267 -1.66 -8.92 -23.11
N PHE A 268 -2.93 -9.27 -23.14
CA PHE A 268 -4.00 -8.30 -23.37
C PHE A 268 -4.40 -7.57 -22.09
N ILE A 269 -4.33 -8.25 -20.95
CA ILE A 269 -4.83 -7.75 -19.66
C ILE A 269 -3.72 -7.23 -18.74
N THR A 270 -2.44 -7.31 -19.12
CA THR A 270 -1.29 -6.62 -18.51
C THR A 270 -0.99 -5.33 -19.26
#